data_824aa2c760b4b51721b08ff8aac9bd95
#
_entry.id   824aa2c760b4b51721b08ff8aac9bd95
#
_cell.length_a   1.000
_cell.length_b   1.000
_cell.length_c   1.000
_cell.angle_alpha   90.00
_cell.angle_beta   90.00
_cell.angle_gamma   90.00
#
_symmetry.space_group_name_H-M   'P 1'
#
loop_
_entity.id
_entity.type
_entity.pdbx_description
1 polymer ?
#
loop_
_entity_poly.entity_id
_entity_poly.type
_entity_poly.pdbx_seq_one_letter_code
_entity_poly.pdbx_strand_id
1 'polypeptide(L)'
;LGPRGRNVVLEKKWGAPTITNDGVSIAKEIELSDPFERIGAELVKEVAKKTDDVAGDGTTTATVLAQALVKEGLRNVAAGADPISLKRGIEKASDAVIEALIKMAVPVETKEQIAATASISAGDSVIGDIIAEAIDKVGKEGVVTVEESNTFGIHLELTEGMRFDKGYVSAYMVTDPERQEAILEDAYVLIVNNKISNMKDLLPIVDKVMQAAKP
;
A
#
# COMPACT_ATOMS: atom_id res chain seq x y z
N LEU A 1 -3.05 -18.78 -6.36
CA LEU A 1 -3.08 -17.82 -7.46
C LEU A 1 -4.42 -17.85 -8.17
N GLY A 2 -5.04 -16.67 -8.36
CA GLY A 2 -6.29 -16.50 -9.09
C GLY A 2 -7.45 -17.35 -8.53
N PRO A 3 -8.41 -17.78 -9.39
CA PRO A 3 -9.62 -18.50 -8.95
C PRO A 3 -9.34 -19.85 -8.27
N ARG A 4 -8.14 -20.39 -8.42
CA ARG A 4 -7.70 -21.64 -7.79
C ARG A 4 -6.85 -21.40 -6.54
N GLY A 5 -6.68 -20.15 -6.14
CA GLY A 5 -5.98 -19.78 -4.91
C GLY A 5 -6.62 -20.45 -3.70
N ARG A 6 -5.77 -20.82 -2.73
CA ARG A 6 -6.20 -21.45 -1.47
C ARG A 6 -5.68 -20.63 -0.32
N ASN A 7 -6.47 -20.57 0.72
CA ASN A 7 -6.03 -20.01 1.98
C ASN A 7 -5.02 -20.95 2.64
N VAL A 8 -4.07 -20.37 3.34
CA VAL A 8 -3.15 -21.06 4.25
C VAL A 8 -3.49 -20.66 5.67
N VAL A 9 -3.15 -21.54 6.61
CA VAL A 9 -3.28 -21.31 8.04
C VAL A 9 -1.90 -20.99 8.58
N LEU A 10 -1.76 -19.79 9.14
CA LEU A 10 -0.53 -19.34 9.77
C LEU A 10 -0.66 -19.49 11.29
N GLU A 11 0.25 -20.25 11.90
CA GLU A 11 0.32 -20.39 13.33
C GLU A 11 0.82 -19.08 13.95
N LYS A 12 0.15 -18.64 15.02
CA LYS A 12 0.61 -17.52 15.84
C LYS A 12 1.07 -18.02 17.19
N LYS A 13 2.17 -17.48 17.68
CA LYS A 13 2.67 -17.77 19.05
C LYS A 13 1.66 -17.39 20.13
N TRP A 14 0.80 -16.39 19.86
CA TRP A 14 -0.25 -15.89 20.75
C TRP A 14 -1.50 -15.58 19.94
N GLY A 15 -2.65 -16.05 20.40
CA GLY A 15 -3.95 -15.82 19.75
C GLY A 15 -4.37 -16.92 18.78
N ALA A 16 -5.42 -16.65 18.01
CA ALA A 16 -5.94 -17.57 17.01
C ALA A 16 -5.06 -17.60 15.76
N PRO A 17 -4.96 -18.77 15.07
CA PRO A 17 -4.29 -18.86 13.79
C PRO A 17 -4.91 -17.90 12.78
N THR A 18 -4.07 -17.31 11.93
CA THR A 18 -4.54 -16.45 10.82
C THR A 18 -4.76 -17.31 9.58
N ILE A 19 -5.93 -17.15 8.95
CA ILE A 19 -6.27 -17.82 7.69
C ILE A 19 -6.22 -16.73 6.60
N THR A 20 -5.33 -16.88 5.63
CA THR A 20 -5.14 -15.89 4.57
C THR A 20 -4.63 -16.53 3.29
N ASN A 21 -4.86 -15.86 2.14
CA ASN A 21 -4.26 -16.17 0.85
C ASN A 21 -3.37 -15.01 0.35
N ASP A 22 -3.22 -13.96 1.14
CA ASP A 22 -2.38 -12.83 0.80
C ASP A 22 -0.89 -13.17 0.90
N GLY A 23 -0.18 -13.00 -0.22
CA GLY A 23 1.22 -13.39 -0.34
C GLY A 23 2.17 -12.59 0.55
N VAL A 24 1.92 -11.31 0.78
CA VAL A 24 2.78 -10.50 1.65
C VAL A 24 2.60 -10.87 3.12
N SER A 25 1.37 -11.11 3.56
CA SER A 25 1.06 -11.57 4.92
C SER A 25 1.68 -12.94 5.18
N ILE A 26 1.57 -13.86 4.23
CA ILE A 26 2.20 -15.18 4.32
C ILE A 26 3.73 -15.05 4.40
N ALA A 27 4.32 -14.26 3.50
CA ALA A 27 5.78 -14.11 3.45
C ALA A 27 6.34 -13.53 4.75
N LYS A 28 5.68 -12.54 5.35
CA LYS A 28 6.11 -11.90 6.61
C LYS A 28 6.20 -12.88 7.79
N GLU A 29 5.32 -13.88 7.83
CA GLU A 29 5.24 -14.85 8.94
C GLU A 29 6.21 -16.05 8.78
N ILE A 30 6.88 -16.19 7.64
CA ILE A 30 7.83 -17.30 7.43
C ILE A 30 9.11 -17.05 8.23
N GLU A 31 9.36 -17.89 9.20
CA GLU A 31 10.60 -17.94 9.98
C GLU A 31 11.33 -19.26 9.72
N LEU A 32 12.60 -19.19 9.34
CA LEU A 32 13.45 -20.37 9.11
C LEU A 32 14.57 -20.40 10.13
N SER A 33 14.89 -21.59 10.63
CA SER A 33 15.90 -21.80 11.66
C SER A 33 17.31 -21.76 11.11
N ASP A 34 17.51 -22.24 9.87
CA ASP A 34 18.82 -22.21 9.21
C ASP A 34 19.19 -20.78 8.81
N PRO A 35 20.39 -20.29 9.17
CA PRO A 35 20.80 -18.91 8.88
C PRO A 35 20.88 -18.57 7.39
N PHE A 36 21.26 -19.52 6.54
CA PHE A 36 21.38 -19.30 5.10
C PHE A 36 20.00 -19.30 4.43
N GLU A 37 19.14 -20.23 4.80
CA GLU A 37 17.75 -20.26 4.31
C GLU A 37 16.98 -19.01 4.74
N ARG A 38 17.22 -18.51 5.96
CA ARG A 38 16.62 -17.28 6.47
C ARG A 38 16.98 -16.06 5.61
N ILE A 39 18.24 -15.94 5.16
CA ILE A 39 18.64 -14.87 4.24
C ILE A 39 17.81 -14.93 2.94
N GLY A 40 17.64 -16.14 2.38
CA GLY A 40 16.80 -16.34 1.21
C GLY A 40 15.34 -15.94 1.44
N ALA A 41 14.77 -16.32 2.60
CA ALA A 41 13.41 -15.93 3.00
C ALA A 41 13.27 -14.41 3.10
N GLU A 42 14.21 -13.71 3.73
CA GLU A 42 14.18 -12.24 3.85
C GLU A 42 14.22 -11.55 2.48
N LEU A 43 14.98 -12.04 1.51
CA LEU A 43 14.99 -11.52 0.15
C LEU A 43 13.63 -11.70 -0.54
N VAL A 44 12.97 -12.84 -0.33
CA VAL A 44 11.62 -13.10 -0.87
C VAL A 44 10.56 -12.22 -0.19
N LYS A 45 10.66 -12.01 1.13
CA LYS A 45 9.81 -11.05 1.85
C LYS A 45 9.90 -9.65 1.26
N GLU A 46 11.11 -9.22 0.91
CA GLU A 46 11.32 -7.89 0.32
C GLU A 46 10.68 -7.76 -1.07
N VAL A 47 10.68 -8.84 -1.88
CA VAL A 47 9.96 -8.87 -3.17
C VAL A 47 8.45 -8.69 -2.96
N ALA A 48 7.86 -9.45 -2.04
CA ALA A 48 6.45 -9.35 -1.73
C ALA A 48 6.07 -7.95 -1.20
N LYS A 49 6.88 -7.40 -0.27
CA LYS A 49 6.67 -6.07 0.30
C LYS A 49 6.73 -4.97 -0.74
N LYS A 50 7.75 -4.96 -1.61
CA LYS A 50 7.85 -3.94 -2.66
C LYS A 50 6.69 -3.98 -3.65
N THR A 51 6.16 -5.16 -3.94
CA THR A 51 4.97 -5.31 -4.78
C THR A 51 3.74 -4.74 -4.08
N ASP A 52 3.57 -5.03 -2.79
CA ASP A 52 2.50 -4.51 -1.95
C ASP A 52 2.52 -2.98 -1.86
N ASP A 53 3.70 -2.40 -1.60
CA ASP A 53 3.90 -0.95 -1.48
C ASP A 53 3.51 -0.18 -2.78
N VAL A 54 3.63 -0.82 -3.95
CA VAL A 54 3.37 -0.18 -5.25
C VAL A 54 1.96 -0.45 -5.76
N ALA A 55 1.47 -1.69 -5.66
CA ALA A 55 0.24 -2.13 -6.29
C ALA A 55 -0.84 -2.62 -5.31
N GLY A 56 -0.48 -2.98 -4.07
CA GLY A 56 -1.40 -3.56 -3.09
C GLY A 56 -1.96 -4.93 -3.48
N ASP A 57 -1.57 -5.48 -4.62
CA ASP A 57 -2.00 -6.79 -5.14
C ASP A 57 -0.88 -7.45 -5.95
N GLY A 58 -1.04 -8.75 -6.24
CA GLY A 58 -0.06 -9.51 -7.03
C GLY A 58 1.17 -9.99 -6.24
N THR A 59 1.20 -9.87 -4.93
CA THR A 59 2.32 -10.24 -4.06
C THR A 59 2.69 -11.73 -4.18
N THR A 60 1.70 -12.61 -4.27
CA THR A 60 1.90 -14.05 -4.51
C THR A 60 2.50 -14.31 -5.90
N THR A 61 2.01 -13.61 -6.92
CA THR A 61 2.53 -13.75 -8.30
C THR A 61 3.98 -13.29 -8.37
N ALA A 62 4.31 -12.16 -7.75
CA ALA A 62 5.68 -11.65 -7.68
C ALA A 62 6.63 -12.63 -6.99
N THR A 63 6.18 -13.26 -5.89
CA THR A 63 6.94 -14.28 -5.17
C THR A 63 7.24 -15.52 -6.04
N VAL A 64 6.23 -16.01 -6.77
CA VAL A 64 6.38 -17.15 -7.69
C VAL A 64 7.32 -16.82 -8.84
N LEU A 65 7.23 -15.61 -9.41
CA LEU A 65 8.15 -15.14 -10.46
C LEU A 65 9.58 -15.03 -9.94
N ALA A 66 9.78 -14.48 -8.75
CA ALA A 66 11.10 -14.39 -8.12
C ALA A 66 11.70 -15.78 -7.93
N GLN A 67 10.93 -16.75 -7.42
CA GLN A 67 11.39 -18.14 -7.29
C GLN A 67 11.83 -18.73 -8.65
N ALA A 68 11.01 -18.54 -9.69
CA ALA A 68 11.30 -19.06 -11.03
C ALA A 68 12.58 -18.43 -11.60
N LEU A 69 12.75 -17.11 -11.49
CA LEU A 69 13.93 -16.39 -11.94
C LEU A 69 15.21 -16.85 -11.20
N VAL A 70 15.13 -16.98 -9.88
CA VAL A 70 16.28 -17.48 -9.08
C VAL A 70 16.62 -18.90 -9.46
N LYS A 71 15.65 -19.80 -9.57
CA LYS A 71 15.86 -21.19 -9.91
C LYS A 71 16.52 -21.37 -11.27
N GLU A 72 16.01 -20.70 -12.31
CA GLU A 72 16.57 -20.78 -13.65
C GLU A 72 17.91 -20.02 -13.75
N GLY A 73 18.06 -18.91 -13.05
CA GLY A 73 19.32 -18.18 -12.94
C GLY A 73 20.43 -19.03 -12.33
N LEU A 74 20.16 -19.70 -11.21
CA LEU A 74 21.12 -20.60 -10.56
C LEU A 74 21.53 -21.77 -11.45
N ARG A 75 20.60 -22.33 -12.24
CA ARG A 75 20.94 -23.40 -13.22
C ARG A 75 21.93 -22.92 -14.27
N ASN A 76 21.74 -21.70 -14.78
CA ASN A 76 22.65 -21.12 -15.77
C ASN A 76 24.01 -20.79 -15.15
N VAL A 77 24.05 -20.26 -13.94
CA VAL A 77 25.34 -20.00 -13.23
C VAL A 77 26.08 -21.30 -12.94
N ALA A 78 25.38 -22.34 -12.50
CA ALA A 78 25.96 -23.67 -12.29
C ALA A 78 26.49 -24.30 -13.60
N ALA A 79 25.91 -23.95 -14.74
CA ALA A 79 26.39 -24.35 -16.07
C ALA A 79 27.55 -23.48 -16.59
N GLY A 80 28.04 -22.52 -15.81
CA GLY A 80 29.21 -21.69 -16.15
C GLY A 80 28.86 -20.31 -16.74
N ALA A 81 27.61 -19.89 -16.73
CA ALA A 81 27.22 -18.54 -17.15
C ALA A 81 27.73 -17.47 -16.16
N ASP A 82 28.23 -16.36 -16.69
CA ASP A 82 28.63 -15.22 -15.87
C ASP A 82 27.40 -14.56 -15.19
N PRO A 83 27.37 -14.46 -13.85
CA PRO A 83 26.22 -13.93 -13.13
C PRO A 83 25.89 -12.47 -13.48
N ILE A 84 26.89 -11.64 -13.78
CA ILE A 84 26.71 -10.23 -14.12
C ILE A 84 26.05 -10.09 -15.49
N SER A 85 26.52 -10.88 -16.45
CA SER A 85 25.93 -10.92 -17.79
C SER A 85 24.49 -11.47 -17.76
N LEU A 86 24.24 -12.49 -16.92
CA LEU A 86 22.91 -13.02 -16.70
C LEU A 86 21.98 -11.97 -16.10
N LYS A 87 22.44 -11.24 -15.09
CA LYS A 87 21.67 -10.12 -14.49
C LYS A 87 21.25 -9.10 -15.55
N ARG A 88 22.18 -8.64 -16.37
CA ARG A 88 21.89 -7.70 -17.47
C ARG A 88 20.87 -8.24 -18.47
N GLY A 89 20.93 -9.55 -18.75
CA GLY A 89 19.96 -10.23 -19.60
C GLY A 89 18.55 -10.24 -18.98
N ILE A 90 18.46 -10.52 -17.69
CA ILE A 90 17.19 -10.48 -16.94
C ILE A 90 16.61 -9.07 -16.92
N GLU A 91 17.42 -8.05 -16.64
CA GLU A 91 16.98 -6.64 -16.64
C GLU A 91 16.42 -6.25 -18.02
N LYS A 92 17.15 -6.53 -19.09
CA LYS A 92 16.70 -6.24 -20.46
C LYS A 92 15.41 -7.00 -20.83
N ALA A 93 15.25 -8.23 -20.40
CA ALA A 93 14.05 -9.02 -20.63
C ALA A 93 12.87 -8.43 -19.80
N SER A 94 13.11 -8.03 -18.56
CA SER A 94 12.12 -7.39 -17.71
C SER A 94 11.58 -6.11 -18.33
N ASP A 95 12.46 -5.23 -18.84
CA ASP A 95 12.06 -3.99 -19.51
C ASP A 95 11.14 -4.26 -20.70
N ALA A 96 11.51 -5.22 -21.56
CA ALA A 96 10.71 -5.61 -22.70
C ALA A 96 9.33 -6.20 -22.30
N VAL A 97 9.28 -6.97 -21.23
CA VAL A 97 8.03 -7.51 -20.67
C VAL A 97 7.15 -6.39 -20.13
N ILE A 98 7.72 -5.44 -19.38
CA ILE A 98 7.01 -4.28 -18.82
C ILE A 98 6.37 -3.46 -19.96
N GLU A 99 7.13 -3.15 -21.01
CA GLU A 99 6.59 -2.42 -22.17
C GLU A 99 5.41 -3.17 -22.83
N ALA A 100 5.52 -4.49 -22.96
CA ALA A 100 4.45 -5.31 -23.52
C ALA A 100 3.21 -5.31 -22.61
N LEU A 101 3.40 -5.44 -21.30
CA LEU A 101 2.30 -5.43 -20.32
C LEU A 101 1.58 -4.08 -20.30
N ILE A 102 2.30 -2.96 -20.35
CA ILE A 102 1.70 -1.62 -20.41
C ILE A 102 0.82 -1.47 -21.66
N LYS A 103 1.26 -2.01 -22.81
CA LYS A 103 0.46 -1.99 -24.04
C LYS A 103 -0.77 -2.87 -23.99
N MET A 104 -0.76 -3.91 -23.17
CA MET A 104 -1.88 -4.83 -22.97
C MET A 104 -2.84 -4.37 -21.86
N ALA A 105 -2.41 -3.45 -20.99
CA ALA A 105 -3.21 -2.97 -19.88
C ALA A 105 -4.46 -2.22 -20.39
N VAL A 106 -5.60 -2.52 -19.78
CA VAL A 106 -6.87 -1.84 -20.05
C VAL A 106 -7.14 -0.89 -18.89
N PRO A 107 -7.32 0.42 -19.14
CA PRO A 107 -7.67 1.37 -18.09
C PRO A 107 -9.00 1.01 -17.42
N VAL A 108 -9.05 1.15 -16.10
CA VAL A 108 -10.26 0.99 -15.30
C VAL A 108 -10.89 2.39 -15.14
N GLU A 109 -12.04 2.61 -15.82
CA GLU A 109 -12.66 3.93 -15.90
C GLU A 109 -14.09 3.95 -15.35
N THR A 110 -14.84 2.86 -15.52
CA THR A 110 -16.24 2.81 -15.11
C THR A 110 -16.41 2.18 -13.72
N LYS A 111 -17.55 2.50 -13.09
CA LYS A 111 -17.90 1.97 -11.77
C LYS A 111 -17.98 0.42 -11.79
N GLU A 112 -18.50 -0.15 -12.86
CA GLU A 112 -18.62 -1.59 -13.02
C GLU A 112 -17.24 -2.25 -13.13
N GLN A 113 -16.30 -1.61 -13.83
CA GLN A 113 -14.92 -2.09 -13.92
C GLN A 113 -14.20 -2.00 -12.57
N ILE A 114 -14.43 -0.92 -11.81
CA ILE A 114 -13.91 -0.77 -10.45
C ILE A 114 -14.47 -1.86 -9.55
N ALA A 115 -15.80 -2.09 -9.58
CA ALA A 115 -16.45 -3.14 -8.80
C ALA A 115 -15.91 -4.53 -9.14
N ALA A 116 -15.74 -4.84 -10.43
CA ALA A 116 -15.19 -6.12 -10.86
C ALA A 116 -13.74 -6.33 -10.38
N THR A 117 -12.90 -5.30 -10.49
CA THR A 117 -11.51 -5.36 -10.03
C THR A 117 -11.42 -5.52 -8.50
N ALA A 118 -12.20 -4.74 -7.76
CA ALA A 118 -12.25 -4.83 -6.30
C ALA A 118 -12.82 -6.17 -5.82
N SER A 119 -13.84 -6.73 -6.53
CA SER A 119 -14.41 -8.05 -6.24
C SER A 119 -13.39 -9.18 -6.43
N ILE A 120 -12.57 -9.10 -7.47
CA ILE A 120 -11.50 -10.08 -7.71
C ILE A 120 -10.46 -10.02 -6.59
N SER A 121 -10.06 -8.83 -6.20
CA SER A 121 -9.05 -8.61 -5.14
C SER A 121 -9.57 -9.06 -3.77
N ALA A 122 -10.80 -8.69 -3.43
CA ALA A 122 -11.43 -9.06 -2.16
C ALA A 122 -11.90 -10.53 -2.10
N GLY A 123 -12.11 -11.17 -3.25
CA GLY A 123 -12.74 -12.49 -3.34
C GLY A 123 -14.25 -12.48 -3.02
N ASP A 124 -14.87 -11.29 -2.95
CA ASP A 124 -16.27 -11.09 -2.59
C ASP A 124 -16.86 -9.91 -3.41
N SER A 125 -17.98 -10.18 -4.08
CA SER A 125 -18.64 -9.18 -4.92
C SER A 125 -19.32 -8.07 -4.11
N VAL A 126 -19.81 -8.38 -2.91
CA VAL A 126 -20.46 -7.39 -2.03
C VAL A 126 -19.44 -6.34 -1.59
N ILE A 127 -18.23 -6.77 -1.22
CA ILE A 127 -17.13 -5.87 -0.88
C ILE A 127 -16.74 -5.02 -2.09
N GLY A 128 -16.63 -5.65 -3.27
CA GLY A 128 -16.30 -4.96 -4.51
C GLY A 128 -17.28 -3.86 -4.87
N ASP A 129 -18.58 -4.12 -4.74
CA ASP A 129 -19.63 -3.14 -5.01
C ASP A 129 -19.56 -1.94 -4.04
N ILE A 130 -19.34 -2.20 -2.74
CA ILE A 130 -19.21 -1.14 -1.73
C ILE A 130 -17.96 -0.29 -1.98
N ILE A 131 -16.83 -0.89 -2.34
CA ILE A 131 -15.61 -0.16 -2.69
C ILE A 131 -15.84 0.72 -3.93
N ALA A 132 -16.52 0.17 -4.96
CA ALA A 132 -16.85 0.94 -6.15
C ALA A 132 -17.79 2.11 -5.85
N GLU A 133 -18.74 1.92 -4.95
CA GLU A 133 -19.61 3.00 -4.47
C GLU A 133 -18.81 4.06 -3.71
N ALA A 134 -17.86 3.64 -2.85
CA ALA A 134 -16.98 4.57 -2.14
C ALA A 134 -16.17 5.43 -3.11
N ILE A 135 -15.51 4.80 -4.09
CA ILE A 135 -14.70 5.51 -5.09
C ILE A 135 -15.56 6.45 -5.96
N ASP A 136 -16.77 6.02 -6.31
CA ASP A 136 -17.72 6.85 -7.07
C ASP A 136 -18.10 8.13 -6.30
N LYS A 137 -18.28 8.03 -4.99
CA LYS A 137 -18.65 9.15 -4.10
C LYS A 137 -17.48 10.10 -3.81
N VAL A 138 -16.28 9.57 -3.55
CA VAL A 138 -15.10 10.38 -3.21
C VAL A 138 -14.32 10.85 -4.44
N GLY A 139 -14.57 10.24 -5.60
CA GLY A 139 -13.84 10.50 -6.84
C GLY A 139 -12.52 9.73 -6.93
N LYS A 140 -11.92 9.74 -8.13
CA LYS A 140 -10.69 8.96 -8.44
C LYS A 140 -9.47 9.37 -7.59
N GLU A 141 -9.43 10.59 -7.12
CA GLU A 141 -8.36 11.14 -6.27
C GLU A 141 -8.67 10.98 -4.77
N GLY A 142 -9.84 10.44 -4.44
CA GLY A 142 -10.25 10.23 -3.06
C GLY A 142 -9.51 9.07 -2.39
N VAL A 143 -9.36 9.15 -1.08
CA VAL A 143 -8.74 8.08 -0.28
C VAL A 143 -9.85 7.19 0.27
N VAL A 144 -9.73 5.89 0.01
CA VAL A 144 -10.59 4.86 0.59
C VAL A 144 -9.77 4.04 1.56
N THR A 145 -10.20 3.97 2.82
CA THR A 145 -9.60 3.14 3.87
C THR A 145 -10.57 2.05 4.31
N VAL A 146 -10.04 0.93 4.75
CA VAL A 146 -10.82 -0.20 5.29
C VAL A 146 -10.40 -0.41 6.74
N GLU A 147 -11.37 -0.39 7.64
CA GLU A 147 -11.15 -0.57 9.07
C GLU A 147 -12.10 -1.65 9.62
N GLU A 148 -11.69 -2.32 10.69
CA GLU A 148 -12.57 -3.24 11.40
C GLU A 148 -13.64 -2.46 12.17
N SER A 149 -14.91 -2.87 12.01
CA SER A 149 -16.04 -2.28 12.73
C SER A 149 -16.45 -3.17 13.92
N ASN A 150 -16.89 -2.53 15.00
CA ASN A 150 -17.52 -3.21 16.14
C ASN A 150 -19.02 -3.51 15.91
N THR A 151 -19.56 -3.15 14.75
CA THR A 151 -20.95 -3.36 14.34
C THR A 151 -21.08 -4.52 13.36
N PHE A 152 -22.28 -5.11 13.25
CA PHE A 152 -22.51 -6.17 12.29
C PHE A 152 -22.69 -5.61 10.88
N GLY A 153 -22.09 -6.29 9.90
CA GLY A 153 -22.18 -5.93 8.50
C GLY A 153 -21.10 -4.96 8.03
N ILE A 154 -21.16 -4.61 6.75
CA ILE A 154 -20.23 -3.67 6.12
C ILE A 154 -20.95 -2.32 5.98
N HIS A 155 -20.33 -1.27 6.45
CA HIS A 155 -20.86 0.09 6.38
C HIS A 155 -19.91 1.00 5.64
N LEU A 156 -20.46 1.92 4.84
CA LEU A 156 -19.72 2.95 4.15
C LEU A 156 -19.91 4.26 4.92
N GLU A 157 -18.84 4.78 5.48
CA GLU A 157 -18.82 6.12 6.07
C GLU A 157 -18.08 7.08 5.14
N LEU A 158 -18.72 8.20 4.85
CA LEU A 158 -18.13 9.27 4.05
C LEU A 158 -17.72 10.40 4.99
N THR A 159 -16.44 10.76 4.92
CA THR A 159 -15.93 11.96 5.60
C THR A 159 -15.50 12.94 4.54
N GLU A 160 -16.07 14.14 4.55
CA GLU A 160 -15.59 15.22 3.70
C GLU A 160 -14.25 15.72 4.23
N GLY A 161 -13.29 15.88 3.33
CA GLY A 161 -11.93 16.29 3.68
C GLY A 161 -10.94 15.13 3.76
N MET A 162 -9.86 15.36 4.50
CA MET A 162 -8.78 14.39 4.66
C MET A 162 -8.50 14.14 6.15
N ARG A 163 -8.49 12.89 6.57
CA ARG A 163 -8.14 12.50 7.93
C ARG A 163 -6.67 12.10 8.03
N PHE A 164 -5.98 12.58 9.05
CA PHE A 164 -4.59 12.23 9.34
C PHE A 164 -4.51 11.58 10.72
N ASP A 165 -3.61 10.61 10.88
CA ASP A 165 -3.35 9.94 12.16
C ASP A 165 -2.62 10.84 13.16
N LYS A 166 -2.11 11.99 12.70
CA LYS A 166 -1.34 12.93 13.52
C LYS A 166 -2.06 14.27 13.59
N GLY A 167 -2.35 14.66 14.80
CA GLY A 167 -2.93 15.97 15.11
C GLY A 167 -1.88 17.07 15.25
N TYR A 168 -2.17 18.06 16.11
CA TYR A 168 -1.26 19.17 16.37
C TYR A 168 0.08 18.72 16.98
N VAL A 169 1.14 19.44 16.67
CA VAL A 169 2.52 19.09 17.06
C VAL A 169 2.78 19.41 18.53
N SER A 170 2.04 20.33 19.13
CA SER A 170 2.23 20.78 20.50
C SER A 170 0.89 21.02 21.20
N ALA A 171 0.80 20.66 22.47
CA ALA A 171 -0.37 20.93 23.31
C ALA A 171 -0.75 22.42 23.39
N TYR A 172 0.21 23.32 23.14
CA TYR A 172 -0.05 24.79 23.09
C TYR A 172 -0.87 25.21 21.85
N MET A 173 -1.06 24.32 20.87
CA MET A 173 -1.85 24.61 19.68
C MET A 173 -3.34 24.32 19.86
N VAL A 174 -3.76 23.90 21.05
CA VAL A 174 -5.16 23.64 21.39
C VAL A 174 -5.93 24.97 21.39
N THR A 175 -7.05 25.03 20.65
CA THR A 175 -7.97 26.17 20.63
C THR A 175 -9.12 26.01 21.62
N ASP A 176 -9.50 24.74 21.92
CA ASP A 176 -10.49 24.37 22.93
C ASP A 176 -9.85 23.47 24.00
N PRO A 177 -9.45 24.03 25.16
CA PRO A 177 -8.81 23.26 26.23
C PRO A 177 -9.73 22.22 26.90
N GLU A 178 -11.04 22.43 26.89
CA GLU A 178 -11.99 21.50 27.52
C GLU A 178 -12.13 20.22 26.70
N ARG A 179 -12.16 20.35 25.37
CA ARG A 179 -12.24 19.22 24.44
C ARG A 179 -10.90 18.69 23.99
N GLN A 180 -9.82 19.38 24.32
CA GLN A 180 -8.47 19.06 23.84
C GLN A 180 -8.39 19.04 22.30
N GLU A 181 -9.03 20.01 21.65
CA GLU A 181 -9.13 20.11 20.20
C GLU A 181 -8.49 21.40 19.69
N ALA A 182 -7.97 21.36 18.45
CA ALA A 182 -7.55 22.53 17.70
C ALA A 182 -8.46 22.68 16.48
N ILE A 183 -9.41 23.60 16.55
CA ILE A 183 -10.39 23.86 15.49
C ILE A 183 -10.05 25.19 14.85
N LEU A 184 -9.87 25.18 13.54
CA LEU A 184 -9.57 26.36 12.72
C LEU A 184 -10.59 26.42 11.58
N GLU A 185 -11.43 27.44 11.57
CA GLU A 185 -12.47 27.63 10.56
C GLU A 185 -11.92 28.47 9.39
N ASP A 186 -12.17 28.02 8.15
CA ASP A 186 -11.74 28.70 6.92
C ASP A 186 -10.23 29.04 6.90
N ALA A 187 -9.42 28.11 7.42
CA ALA A 187 -7.99 28.31 7.62
C ALA A 187 -7.17 28.24 6.34
N TYR A 188 -6.11 29.02 6.27
CA TYR A 188 -5.09 28.85 5.24
C TYR A 188 -4.26 27.60 5.51
N VAL A 189 -4.02 26.80 4.47
CA VAL A 189 -3.21 25.57 4.55
C VAL A 189 -1.87 25.80 3.86
N LEU A 190 -0.79 25.67 4.63
CA LEU A 190 0.58 25.71 4.11
C LEU A 190 1.10 24.28 3.91
N ILE A 191 1.37 23.90 2.67
CA ILE A 191 1.93 22.59 2.33
C ILE A 191 3.41 22.76 1.99
N VAL A 192 4.28 21.99 2.66
CA VAL A 192 5.73 22.03 2.47
C VAL A 192 6.32 20.62 2.34
N ASN A 193 7.31 20.47 1.47
CA ASN A 193 8.00 19.20 1.26
C ASN A 193 9.14 18.96 2.26
N ASN A 194 9.62 20.02 2.90
CA ASN A 194 10.80 19.96 3.78
C ASN A 194 10.41 20.24 5.23
N LYS A 195 11.20 19.69 6.15
CA LYS A 195 11.06 20.02 7.57
C LYS A 195 11.37 21.51 7.79
N ILE A 196 10.42 22.24 8.39
CA ILE A 196 10.63 23.61 8.83
C ILE A 196 11.25 23.55 10.24
N SER A 197 12.51 23.96 10.36
CA SER A 197 13.24 23.98 11.63
C SER A 197 13.60 25.38 12.11
N ASN A 198 13.37 26.41 11.29
CA ASN A 198 13.72 27.79 11.60
C ASN A 198 12.48 28.69 11.46
N MET A 199 12.16 29.42 12.53
CA MET A 199 11.04 30.36 12.56
C MET A 199 11.17 31.47 11.50
N LYS A 200 12.38 31.87 11.15
CA LYS A 200 12.61 32.90 10.13
C LYS A 200 12.06 32.53 8.75
N ASP A 201 11.98 31.23 8.45
CA ASP A 201 11.46 30.76 7.17
C ASP A 201 9.93 30.90 7.09
N LEU A 202 9.24 30.91 8.24
CA LEU A 202 7.80 31.08 8.34
C LEU A 202 7.36 32.55 8.40
N LEU A 203 8.18 33.45 8.93
CA LEU A 203 7.81 34.85 9.17
C LEU A 203 7.16 35.54 7.96
N PRO A 204 7.68 35.41 6.72
CA PRO A 204 7.09 36.08 5.57
C PRO A 204 5.67 35.60 5.23
N ILE A 205 5.36 34.34 5.57
CA ILE A 205 4.04 33.74 5.34
C ILE A 205 3.09 34.13 6.46
N VAL A 206 3.54 34.07 7.70
CA VAL A 206 2.79 34.50 8.89
C VAL A 206 2.34 35.94 8.76
N ASP A 207 3.23 36.85 8.33
CA ASP A 207 2.91 38.26 8.12
C ASP A 207 1.77 38.44 7.09
N LYS A 208 1.78 37.67 6.02
CA LYS A 208 0.71 37.68 4.99
C LYS A 208 -0.62 37.16 5.52
N VAL A 209 -0.59 36.09 6.29
CA VAL A 209 -1.78 35.49 6.89
C VAL A 209 -2.38 36.45 7.93
N MET A 210 -1.55 37.08 8.76
CA MET A 210 -1.99 38.09 9.71
C MET A 210 -2.65 39.30 9.03
N GLN A 211 -2.12 39.75 7.89
CA GLN A 211 -2.74 40.83 7.10
C GLN A 211 -4.08 40.42 6.50
N ALA A 212 -4.27 39.14 6.20
CA ALA A 212 -5.52 38.62 5.67
C ALA A 212 -6.60 38.38 6.74
N ALA A 213 -6.26 38.51 8.03
CA ALA A 213 -7.14 38.31 9.19
C ALA A 213 -7.90 36.97 9.19
N LYS A 214 -7.30 35.92 8.68
CA LYS A 214 -7.79 34.53 8.73
C LYS A 214 -6.80 33.63 9.48
N PRO A 215 -7.28 32.57 10.14
CA PRO A 215 -6.44 31.60 10.80
C PRO A 215 -5.57 30.77 9.83
#